data_0b5e8a3337660f7eeaa18c094cc4f70d
#
_entry.id   0b5e8a3337660f7eeaa18c094cc4f70d
#
_cell.length_a   1.000
_cell.length_b   1.000
_cell.length_c   1.000
_cell.angle_alpha   90.00
_cell.angle_beta   90.00
_cell.angle_gamma   90.00
#
_symmetry.space_group_name_H-M   'P 1'
#
loop_
_entity.id
_entity.type
_entity.pdbx_description
1 polymer ?
#
loop_
_entity_poly.entity_id
_entity_poly.type
_entity_poly.pdbx_seq_one_letter_code
_entity_poly.pdbx_strand_id
1 'polypeptide(L)'
;MTLVLVVDDVANLAQQYAYDLKRVGGYDVLTAANGSEALDLVTRSGVDCMILDLEMPGMDGFGVLRAMSQQGSEVPVIVYTGTGDYDRCIQAVKLGAYGFIDKAEPMERVVREIEAVLERRRLLAEVASLQRQLGETSLMGDSAAIRRLREAIARVAPIPSPVLIMGESGSGKELVARDLHRLGPGPGTPFVAINSAALPESLVESELFGHERGAFTGAATTRKGAFESAERGTLFLDEIGELPLSAQAKLLRVLEERKVTRLGGNRTIPVEARVVAATNRDLEAEVAAGRFRQDLYFRLSVHVLRVPPLRDRLSDVPELASAFVAAICERFRVRPKKLSGDALELLMGYDWSRNNVRELRNIIERMIIAADGEVLRPEHVPVELQEQSQARVRPSSGDRDFHALKAEAERQIVIAALERNDWHITRTADELGLADHASPLKIMRRLDLKKE
;
A
#
# COMPACT_ATOMS: atom_id res chain seq x y z
N MET A 1 -11.59 17.92 -24.10
CA MET A 1 -11.78 17.61 -25.53
C MET A 1 -10.55 16.82 -25.95
N THR A 2 -10.67 15.86 -26.85
CA THR A 2 -9.54 15.04 -27.31
C THR A 2 -8.73 15.82 -28.33
N LEU A 3 -7.40 15.89 -28.12
CA LEU A 3 -6.47 16.63 -28.95
C LEU A 3 -5.70 15.68 -29.88
N VAL A 4 -5.91 15.78 -31.16
CA VAL A 4 -5.25 14.98 -32.20
C VAL A 4 -4.18 15.83 -32.91
N LEU A 5 -2.99 15.29 -33.10
CA LEU A 5 -1.93 15.93 -33.87
C LEU A 5 -1.84 15.26 -35.24
N VAL A 6 -1.96 16.05 -36.30
CA VAL A 6 -1.77 15.62 -37.71
C VAL A 6 -0.42 16.11 -38.18
N VAL A 7 0.43 15.19 -38.65
CA VAL A 7 1.79 15.46 -39.11
C VAL A 7 1.88 15.08 -40.60
N ASP A 8 1.97 16.08 -41.47
CA ASP A 8 2.08 15.90 -42.92
C ASP A 8 2.80 17.12 -43.52
N ASP A 9 3.76 16.92 -44.38
CA ASP A 9 4.57 17.99 -44.97
C ASP A 9 3.80 18.84 -46.01
N VAL A 10 2.65 18.32 -46.48
CA VAL A 10 1.76 19.05 -47.37
C VAL A 10 0.72 19.83 -46.56
N ALA A 11 1.00 21.11 -46.30
CA ALA A 11 0.19 21.97 -45.43
C ALA A 11 -1.33 21.97 -45.75
N ASN A 12 -1.68 21.98 -47.04
CA ASN A 12 -3.07 21.93 -47.47
C ASN A 12 -3.76 20.60 -47.07
N LEU A 13 -3.04 19.50 -47.13
CA LEU A 13 -3.52 18.18 -46.78
C LEU A 13 -3.71 18.08 -45.29
N ALA A 14 -2.72 18.51 -44.49
CA ALA A 14 -2.82 18.58 -43.04
C ALA A 14 -4.02 19.41 -42.57
N GLN A 15 -4.26 20.56 -43.18
CA GLN A 15 -5.42 21.42 -42.86
C GLN A 15 -6.75 20.76 -43.24
N GLN A 16 -6.82 20.08 -44.39
CA GLN A 16 -8.01 19.34 -44.78
C GLN A 16 -8.34 18.23 -43.79
N TYR A 17 -7.33 17.45 -43.39
CA TYR A 17 -7.52 16.40 -42.35
C TYR A 17 -7.95 17.01 -41.02
N ALA A 18 -7.36 18.13 -40.63
CA ALA A 18 -7.77 18.82 -39.38
C ALA A 18 -9.24 19.27 -39.46
N TYR A 19 -9.68 19.80 -40.56
CA TYR A 19 -11.07 20.19 -40.79
C TYR A 19 -12.02 18.98 -40.73
N ASP A 20 -11.70 17.89 -41.43
CA ASP A 20 -12.52 16.70 -41.50
C ASP A 20 -12.58 15.97 -40.17
N LEU A 21 -11.48 15.83 -39.42
CA LEU A 21 -11.43 15.25 -38.09
C LEU A 21 -12.25 16.05 -37.08
N LYS A 22 -12.23 17.38 -37.19
CA LYS A 22 -13.07 18.26 -36.37
C LYS A 22 -14.54 18.10 -36.71
N ARG A 23 -14.88 18.02 -38.00
CA ARG A 23 -16.26 17.89 -38.46
C ARG A 23 -16.90 16.53 -38.17
N VAL A 24 -16.14 15.43 -38.40
CA VAL A 24 -16.65 14.06 -38.32
C VAL A 24 -16.47 13.49 -36.89
N GLY A 25 -15.30 13.73 -36.26
CA GLY A 25 -14.95 13.16 -34.95
C GLY A 25 -15.11 14.13 -33.78
N GLY A 26 -15.32 15.43 -34.03
CA GLY A 26 -15.45 16.43 -32.96
C GLY A 26 -14.15 16.68 -32.18
N TYR A 27 -12.98 16.38 -32.77
CA TYR A 27 -11.67 16.52 -32.13
C TYR A 27 -11.15 17.94 -32.22
N ASP A 28 -10.33 18.37 -31.24
CA ASP A 28 -9.43 19.47 -31.40
C ASP A 28 -8.19 18.97 -32.15
N VAL A 29 -7.72 19.74 -33.14
CA VAL A 29 -6.64 19.26 -34.01
C VAL A 29 -5.51 20.29 -34.08
N LEU A 30 -4.29 19.83 -33.85
CA LEU A 30 -3.04 20.54 -34.18
C LEU A 30 -2.44 19.96 -35.44
N THR A 31 -1.68 20.77 -36.18
CA THR A 31 -0.96 20.33 -37.36
C THR A 31 0.53 20.62 -37.21
N ALA A 32 1.38 19.72 -37.72
CA ALA A 32 2.82 19.93 -37.84
C ALA A 32 3.26 19.62 -39.26
N ALA A 33 4.17 20.41 -39.80
CA ALA A 33 4.67 20.29 -41.18
C ALA A 33 5.92 19.38 -41.26
N ASN A 34 6.49 18.92 -40.15
CA ASN A 34 7.67 18.06 -40.12
C ASN A 34 7.81 17.35 -38.78
N GLY A 35 8.71 16.34 -38.73
CA GLY A 35 8.90 15.50 -37.55
C GLY A 35 9.43 16.25 -36.33
N SER A 36 10.27 17.28 -36.49
CA SER A 36 10.81 18.04 -35.35
C SER A 36 9.72 18.85 -34.64
N GLU A 37 8.87 19.52 -35.44
CA GLU A 37 7.72 20.26 -34.92
C GLU A 37 6.72 19.35 -34.22
N ALA A 38 6.50 18.15 -34.77
CA ALA A 38 5.64 17.15 -34.17
C ALA A 38 6.12 16.73 -32.78
N LEU A 39 7.41 16.45 -32.57
CA LEU A 39 8.01 16.10 -31.31
C LEU A 39 7.90 17.23 -30.25
N ASP A 40 8.10 18.47 -30.71
CA ASP A 40 7.93 19.66 -29.87
C ASP A 40 6.47 19.81 -29.39
N LEU A 41 5.49 19.62 -30.28
CA LEU A 41 4.07 19.69 -29.94
C LEU A 41 3.63 18.55 -29.00
N VAL A 42 4.10 17.33 -29.20
CA VAL A 42 3.85 16.20 -28.28
C VAL A 42 4.32 16.52 -26.87
N THR A 43 5.47 17.18 -26.74
CA THR A 43 6.04 17.52 -25.42
C THR A 43 5.30 18.65 -24.72
N ARG A 44 4.77 19.63 -25.47
CA ARG A 44 4.23 20.88 -24.92
C ARG A 44 2.71 20.92 -24.82
N SER A 45 1.98 20.16 -25.64
CA SER A 45 0.54 20.42 -25.87
C SER A 45 -0.39 19.33 -25.39
N GLY A 46 0.07 18.29 -24.71
CA GLY A 46 -0.82 17.25 -24.17
C GLY A 46 -1.62 16.49 -25.24
N VAL A 47 -0.96 16.11 -26.34
CA VAL A 47 -1.58 15.38 -27.46
C VAL A 47 -2.08 14.01 -27.01
N ASP A 48 -3.32 13.65 -27.37
CA ASP A 48 -3.94 12.38 -27.05
C ASP A 48 -3.67 11.28 -28.08
N CYS A 49 -3.56 11.64 -29.36
CA CYS A 49 -3.26 10.74 -30.47
C CYS A 49 -2.54 11.50 -31.59
N MET A 50 -1.63 10.83 -32.29
CA MET A 50 -0.93 11.40 -33.47
C MET A 50 -1.29 10.63 -34.73
N ILE A 51 -1.59 11.33 -35.80
CA ILE A 51 -1.65 10.83 -37.18
C ILE A 51 -0.38 11.27 -37.86
N LEU A 52 0.41 10.34 -38.36
CA LEU A 52 1.77 10.58 -38.85
C LEU A 52 1.95 10.08 -40.27
N ASP A 53 2.34 10.99 -41.14
CA ASP A 53 2.85 10.60 -42.47
C ASP A 53 4.28 10.03 -42.35
N LEU A 54 4.59 9.03 -43.16
CA LEU A 54 5.91 8.41 -43.22
C LEU A 54 6.86 9.19 -44.16
N GLU A 55 6.32 9.82 -45.17
CA GLU A 55 7.11 10.48 -46.24
C GLU A 55 7.14 11.98 -46.01
N MET A 56 8.13 12.43 -45.24
CA MET A 56 8.36 13.84 -44.98
C MET A 56 9.82 14.22 -45.16
N PRO A 57 10.14 15.44 -45.70
CA PRO A 57 11.50 15.90 -45.85
C PRO A 57 12.15 16.17 -44.48
N GLY A 58 13.44 15.85 -44.38
CA GLY A 58 14.21 16.04 -43.16
C GLY A 58 14.05 14.85 -42.18
N MET A 59 13.30 15.03 -41.10
CA MET A 59 12.96 13.92 -40.18
C MET A 59 11.71 13.21 -40.70
N ASP A 60 11.88 11.99 -41.23
CA ASP A 60 10.79 11.16 -41.72
C ASP A 60 9.94 10.57 -40.57
N GLY A 61 8.80 9.96 -40.89
CA GLY A 61 7.91 9.37 -39.87
C GLY A 61 8.58 8.26 -39.07
N PHE A 62 9.52 7.51 -39.64
CA PHE A 62 10.28 6.50 -38.87
C PHE A 62 11.25 7.17 -37.89
N GLY A 63 11.81 8.33 -38.21
CA GLY A 63 12.60 9.13 -37.27
C GLY A 63 11.78 9.61 -36.07
N VAL A 64 10.54 10.06 -36.32
CA VAL A 64 9.62 10.46 -35.27
C VAL A 64 9.30 9.29 -34.35
N LEU A 65 8.92 8.11 -34.88
CA LEU A 65 8.62 6.92 -34.11
C LEU A 65 9.80 6.48 -33.22
N ARG A 66 11.03 6.50 -33.79
CA ARG A 66 12.26 6.19 -33.04
C ARG A 66 12.50 7.16 -31.87
N ALA A 67 12.35 8.47 -32.14
CA ALA A 67 12.54 9.52 -31.15
C ALA A 67 11.50 9.40 -30.00
N MET A 68 10.22 9.18 -30.32
CA MET A 68 9.16 8.97 -29.34
C MET A 68 9.42 7.74 -28.47
N SER A 69 9.85 6.62 -29.07
CA SER A 69 10.22 5.40 -28.34
C SER A 69 11.39 5.63 -27.39
N GLN A 70 12.42 6.37 -27.81
CA GLN A 70 13.58 6.72 -26.98
C GLN A 70 13.24 7.66 -25.82
N GLN A 71 12.27 8.56 -26.03
CA GLN A 71 11.77 9.50 -25.01
C GLN A 71 10.74 8.86 -24.07
N GLY A 72 10.33 7.60 -24.32
CA GLY A 72 9.29 6.93 -23.53
C GLY A 72 7.92 7.58 -23.66
N SER A 73 7.61 8.19 -24.81
CA SER A 73 6.31 8.81 -25.06
C SER A 73 5.22 7.75 -25.18
N GLU A 74 4.14 7.92 -24.43
CA GLU A 74 2.96 7.03 -24.46
C GLU A 74 1.85 7.52 -25.42
N VAL A 75 2.11 8.56 -26.21
CA VAL A 75 1.15 9.05 -27.20
C VAL A 75 1.02 8.04 -28.34
N PRO A 76 -0.18 7.48 -28.58
CA PRO A 76 -0.36 6.51 -29.65
C PRO A 76 -0.24 7.17 -31.03
N VAL A 77 0.44 6.50 -31.93
CA VAL A 77 0.68 6.97 -33.31
C VAL A 77 -0.03 6.07 -34.30
N ILE A 78 -0.89 6.64 -35.11
CA ILE A 78 -1.49 6.00 -36.29
C ILE A 78 -0.75 6.51 -37.51
N VAL A 79 -0.15 5.60 -38.28
CA VAL A 79 0.51 5.96 -39.53
C VAL A 79 -0.51 6.13 -40.65
N TYR A 80 -0.39 7.21 -41.40
CA TYR A 80 -1.31 7.56 -42.45
C TYR A 80 -0.51 7.80 -43.75
N THR A 81 -0.51 6.82 -44.67
CA THR A 81 0.39 6.81 -45.84
C THR A 81 -0.38 6.60 -47.13
N GLY A 82 0.14 7.17 -48.24
CA GLY A 82 -0.58 7.22 -49.54
C GLY A 82 -0.27 6.07 -50.50
N THR A 83 0.59 5.15 -50.16
CA THR A 83 0.93 4.00 -51.02
C THR A 83 1.11 2.74 -50.19
N GLY A 84 0.41 1.69 -50.55
CA GLY A 84 0.37 0.40 -49.86
C GLY A 84 1.71 -0.35 -49.88
N ASP A 85 2.79 0.28 -49.43
CA ASP A 85 4.04 -0.41 -49.11
C ASP A 85 3.91 -1.16 -47.79
N TYR A 86 3.50 -2.41 -47.90
CA TYR A 86 3.21 -3.28 -46.78
C TYR A 86 4.44 -3.47 -45.85
N ASP A 87 5.64 -3.47 -46.44
CA ASP A 87 6.89 -3.64 -45.68
C ASP A 87 7.18 -2.42 -44.78
N ARG A 88 6.88 -1.22 -45.24
CA ARG A 88 7.01 0.04 -44.47
C ARG A 88 5.99 0.10 -43.33
N CYS A 89 4.74 -0.33 -43.57
CA CYS A 89 3.72 -0.43 -42.54
C CYS A 89 4.13 -1.40 -41.44
N ILE A 90 4.67 -2.57 -41.77
CA ILE A 90 5.19 -3.56 -40.78
C ILE A 90 6.36 -2.94 -40.00
N GLN A 91 7.23 -2.19 -40.65
CA GLN A 91 8.35 -1.53 -39.99
C GLN A 91 7.87 -0.45 -39.02
N ALA A 92 6.87 0.35 -39.37
CA ALA A 92 6.28 1.34 -38.50
C ALA A 92 5.67 0.72 -37.24
N VAL A 93 4.93 -0.38 -37.36
CA VAL A 93 4.35 -1.13 -36.22
C VAL A 93 5.46 -1.70 -35.32
N LYS A 94 6.56 -2.23 -35.87
CA LYS A 94 7.73 -2.68 -35.10
C LYS A 94 8.41 -1.56 -34.31
N LEU A 95 8.32 -0.30 -34.80
CA LEU A 95 8.86 0.89 -34.15
C LEU A 95 7.87 1.54 -33.16
N GLY A 96 6.70 0.92 -32.94
CA GLY A 96 5.74 1.35 -31.91
C GLY A 96 4.53 2.10 -32.46
N ALA A 97 4.32 2.15 -33.78
CA ALA A 97 3.05 2.63 -34.32
C ALA A 97 1.91 1.69 -33.92
N TYR A 98 0.79 2.25 -33.54
CA TYR A 98 -0.40 1.48 -33.15
C TYR A 98 -1.02 0.74 -34.35
N GLY A 99 -1.06 1.39 -35.49
CA GLY A 99 -1.60 0.86 -36.74
C GLY A 99 -1.28 1.77 -37.91
N PHE A 100 -1.81 1.42 -39.07
CA PHE A 100 -1.69 2.21 -40.26
C PHE A 100 -3.01 2.31 -41.01
N ILE A 101 -3.23 3.40 -41.71
CA ILE A 101 -4.38 3.68 -42.56
C ILE A 101 -3.90 4.21 -43.89
N ASP A 102 -4.53 3.79 -45.01
CA ASP A 102 -4.28 4.35 -46.34
C ASP A 102 -4.93 5.73 -46.44
N LYS A 103 -4.19 6.71 -47.07
CA LYS A 103 -4.73 8.05 -47.34
C LYS A 103 -5.96 8.04 -48.25
N ALA A 104 -6.22 6.97 -48.99
CA ALA A 104 -7.41 6.79 -49.81
C ALA A 104 -8.66 6.34 -48.99
N GLU A 105 -8.48 5.93 -47.75
CA GLU A 105 -9.60 5.50 -46.89
C GLU A 105 -10.48 6.69 -46.49
N PRO A 106 -11.80 6.46 -46.32
CA PRO A 106 -12.71 7.50 -45.89
C PRO A 106 -12.44 7.97 -44.47
N MET A 107 -12.65 9.26 -44.18
CA MET A 107 -12.35 9.87 -42.87
C MET A 107 -13.09 9.20 -41.69
N GLU A 108 -14.27 8.63 -41.93
CA GLU A 108 -15.02 7.88 -40.94
C GLU A 108 -14.26 6.63 -40.46
N ARG A 109 -13.37 6.06 -41.26
CA ARG A 109 -12.49 4.96 -40.85
C ARG A 109 -11.34 5.47 -39.99
N VAL A 110 -10.76 6.61 -40.34
CA VAL A 110 -9.72 7.27 -39.53
C VAL A 110 -10.24 7.59 -38.13
N VAL A 111 -11.45 8.16 -38.05
CA VAL A 111 -12.14 8.46 -36.77
C VAL A 111 -12.33 7.21 -35.93
N ARG A 112 -12.83 6.10 -36.52
CA ARG A 112 -13.00 4.83 -35.82
C ARG A 112 -11.69 4.26 -35.27
N GLU A 113 -10.60 4.36 -36.01
CA GLU A 113 -9.29 3.91 -35.52
C GLU A 113 -8.78 4.78 -34.37
N ILE A 114 -8.97 6.11 -34.45
CA ILE A 114 -8.66 7.01 -33.32
C ILE A 114 -9.48 6.63 -32.08
N GLU A 115 -10.77 6.42 -32.23
CA GLU A 115 -11.65 6.00 -31.12
C GLU A 115 -11.18 4.67 -30.49
N ALA A 116 -10.86 3.67 -31.32
CA ALA A 116 -10.38 2.37 -30.86
C ALA A 116 -9.05 2.48 -30.08
N VAL A 117 -8.14 3.33 -30.54
CA VAL A 117 -6.86 3.60 -29.89
C VAL A 117 -7.05 4.29 -28.55
N LEU A 118 -7.87 5.31 -28.50
CA LEU A 118 -8.16 6.08 -27.28
C LEU A 118 -8.90 5.23 -26.26
N GLU A 119 -9.88 4.42 -26.67
CA GLU A 119 -10.60 3.52 -25.78
C GLU A 119 -9.67 2.44 -25.21
N ARG A 120 -8.80 1.86 -26.03
CA ARG A 120 -7.78 0.90 -25.53
C ARG A 120 -6.85 1.56 -24.51
N ARG A 121 -6.37 2.79 -24.77
CA ARG A 121 -5.54 3.55 -23.82
C ARG A 121 -6.28 3.79 -22.51
N ARG A 122 -7.56 4.18 -22.59
CA ARG A 122 -8.43 4.37 -21.43
C ARG A 122 -8.59 3.07 -20.63
N LEU A 123 -8.91 1.95 -21.29
CA LEU A 123 -9.04 0.65 -20.64
C LEU A 123 -7.71 0.18 -20.00
N LEU A 124 -6.58 0.36 -20.67
CA LEU A 124 -5.28 0.04 -20.09
C LEU A 124 -4.95 0.92 -18.88
N ALA A 125 -5.28 2.21 -18.91
CA ALA A 125 -5.13 3.12 -17.78
C ALA A 125 -6.07 2.74 -16.64
N GLU A 126 -7.30 2.32 -16.93
CA GLU A 126 -8.26 1.83 -15.94
C GLU A 126 -7.81 0.51 -15.31
N VAL A 127 -7.34 -0.46 -16.11
CA VAL A 127 -6.73 -1.71 -15.61
C VAL A 127 -5.50 -1.41 -14.75
N ALA A 128 -4.61 -0.52 -15.18
CA ALA A 128 -3.46 -0.11 -14.39
C ALA A 128 -3.86 0.62 -13.09
N SER A 129 -4.94 1.41 -13.12
CA SER A 129 -5.52 2.05 -11.93
C SER A 129 -6.12 1.01 -10.99
N LEU A 130 -6.88 0.06 -11.49
CA LEU A 130 -7.44 -1.04 -10.70
C LEU A 130 -6.34 -1.97 -10.15
N GLN A 131 -5.30 -2.26 -10.93
CA GLN A 131 -4.14 -3.01 -10.46
C GLN A 131 -3.34 -2.25 -9.39
N ARG A 132 -3.22 -0.92 -9.50
CA ARG A 132 -2.61 -0.07 -8.47
C ARG A 132 -3.46 -0.04 -7.20
N GLN A 133 -4.78 0.06 -7.32
CA GLN A 133 -5.70 -0.06 -6.18
C GLN A 133 -5.59 -1.44 -5.52
N LEU A 134 -5.41 -2.51 -6.29
CA LEU A 134 -5.12 -3.86 -5.79
C LEU A 134 -3.72 -3.94 -5.14
N GLY A 135 -2.73 -3.23 -5.67
CA GLY A 135 -1.38 -3.11 -5.09
C GLY A 135 -1.38 -2.32 -3.78
N GLU A 136 -2.19 -1.26 -3.65
CA GLU A 136 -2.40 -0.54 -2.39
C GLU A 136 -3.09 -1.41 -1.31
N THR A 137 -3.72 -2.53 -1.70
CA THR A 137 -4.38 -3.48 -0.80
C THR A 137 -3.51 -4.66 -0.38
N SER A 138 -2.28 -4.79 -0.87
CA SER A 138 -1.37 -5.89 -0.50
C SER A 138 -0.27 -5.44 0.46
N LEU A 139 0.22 -6.38 1.27
CA LEU A 139 1.28 -6.14 2.23
C LEU A 139 2.60 -5.91 1.48
N MET A 140 3.16 -4.68 1.53
CA MET A 140 4.44 -4.31 0.90
C MET A 140 5.63 -4.61 1.81
N GLY A 141 6.83 -4.77 1.22
CA GLY A 141 8.09 -5.03 1.88
C GLY A 141 8.65 -6.42 1.60
N ASP A 142 9.97 -6.60 1.68
CA ASP A 142 10.66 -7.87 1.46
C ASP A 142 11.58 -8.28 2.62
N SER A 143 11.40 -7.66 3.79
CA SER A 143 12.09 -8.07 5.02
C SER A 143 11.76 -9.51 5.40
N ALA A 144 12.67 -10.16 6.13
CA ALA A 144 12.45 -11.52 6.63
C ALA A 144 11.18 -11.63 7.49
N ALA A 145 10.82 -10.56 8.22
CA ALA A 145 9.62 -10.49 9.04
C ALA A 145 8.34 -10.51 8.17
N ILE A 146 8.30 -9.72 7.09
CA ILE A 146 7.16 -9.67 6.17
C ILE A 146 7.04 -10.96 5.34
N ARG A 147 8.16 -11.54 4.89
CA ARG A 147 8.13 -12.84 4.20
C ARG A 147 7.52 -13.93 5.07
N ARG A 148 7.94 -14.05 6.33
CA ARG A 148 7.35 -15.02 7.29
C ARG A 148 5.85 -14.77 7.51
N LEU A 149 5.43 -13.51 7.59
CA LEU A 149 4.02 -13.16 7.73
C LEU A 149 3.22 -13.56 6.49
N ARG A 150 3.72 -13.30 5.28
CA ARG A 150 3.07 -13.74 4.02
C ARG A 150 2.93 -15.27 3.95
N GLU A 151 3.97 -16.01 4.35
CA GLU A 151 3.90 -17.49 4.43
C GLU A 151 2.84 -17.95 5.43
N ALA A 152 2.74 -17.29 6.60
CA ALA A 152 1.72 -17.60 7.59
C ALA A 152 0.31 -17.28 7.06
N ILE A 153 0.13 -16.14 6.39
CA ILE A 153 -1.13 -15.77 5.72
C ILE A 153 -1.52 -16.84 4.69
N ALA A 154 -0.59 -17.23 3.81
CA ALA A 154 -0.87 -18.24 2.77
C ALA A 154 -1.30 -19.58 3.34
N ARG A 155 -0.70 -20.02 4.47
CA ARG A 155 -1.09 -21.26 5.17
C ARG A 155 -2.47 -21.18 5.81
N VAL A 156 -2.82 -20.03 6.38
CA VAL A 156 -4.08 -19.85 7.15
C VAL A 156 -5.24 -19.45 6.23
N ALA A 157 -4.97 -18.80 5.10
CA ALA A 157 -6.00 -18.29 4.19
C ALA A 157 -7.05 -19.33 3.73
N PRO A 158 -6.69 -20.58 3.36
CA PRO A 158 -7.69 -21.56 2.94
C PRO A 158 -8.53 -22.13 4.10
N ILE A 159 -8.17 -21.89 5.35
CA ILE A 159 -8.83 -22.48 6.53
C ILE A 159 -10.03 -21.60 6.94
N PRO A 160 -11.26 -22.14 7.08
CA PRO A 160 -12.45 -21.34 7.40
C PRO A 160 -12.55 -20.91 8.87
N SER A 161 -11.57 -21.25 9.72
CA SER A 161 -11.54 -20.87 11.13
C SER A 161 -11.33 -19.37 11.34
N PRO A 162 -11.76 -18.82 12.51
CA PRO A 162 -11.43 -17.45 12.89
C PRO A 162 -9.92 -17.20 12.92
N VAL A 163 -9.53 -15.96 12.63
CA VAL A 163 -8.14 -15.50 12.67
C VAL A 163 -8.07 -14.23 13.51
N LEU A 164 -7.13 -14.19 14.45
CA LEU A 164 -6.81 -13.01 15.23
C LEU A 164 -5.52 -12.37 14.71
N ILE A 165 -5.59 -11.11 14.30
CA ILE A 165 -4.45 -10.32 13.85
C ILE A 165 -4.03 -9.37 14.97
N MET A 166 -2.82 -9.51 15.46
CA MET A 166 -2.25 -8.65 16.50
C MET A 166 -1.17 -7.77 15.92
N GLY A 167 -1.12 -6.50 16.32
CA GLY A 167 -0.10 -5.58 15.87
C GLY A 167 -0.43 -4.14 16.21
N GLU A 168 0.59 -3.30 16.29
CA GLU A 168 0.45 -1.90 16.65
C GLU A 168 -0.43 -1.12 15.66
N SER A 169 -0.91 0.06 16.08
CA SER A 169 -1.65 0.97 15.20
C SER A 169 -0.81 1.33 13.97
N GLY A 170 -1.45 1.34 12.79
CA GLY A 170 -0.79 1.69 11.54
C GLY A 170 0.23 0.67 11.01
N SER A 171 0.36 -0.52 11.61
CA SER A 171 1.29 -1.58 11.15
C SER A 171 0.83 -2.29 9.87
N GLY A 172 -0.47 -2.23 9.51
CA GLY A 172 -1.05 -2.85 8.31
C GLY A 172 -1.97 -4.05 8.60
N LYS A 173 -2.60 -4.15 9.77
CA LYS A 173 -3.52 -5.24 10.14
C LYS A 173 -4.65 -5.44 9.13
N GLU A 174 -5.23 -4.36 8.60
CA GLU A 174 -6.29 -4.44 7.58
C GLU A 174 -5.79 -5.06 6.27
N LEU A 175 -4.54 -4.75 5.85
CA LEU A 175 -3.95 -5.36 4.65
C LEU A 175 -3.80 -6.87 4.80
N VAL A 176 -3.41 -7.34 6.00
CA VAL A 176 -3.36 -8.77 6.33
C VAL A 176 -4.74 -9.41 6.22
N ALA A 177 -5.79 -8.74 6.72
CA ALA A 177 -7.17 -9.24 6.62
C ALA A 177 -7.64 -9.32 5.17
N ARG A 178 -7.30 -8.34 4.34
CA ARG A 178 -7.60 -8.33 2.89
C ARG A 178 -6.84 -9.43 2.16
N ASP A 179 -5.58 -9.69 2.49
CA ASP A 179 -4.80 -10.78 1.93
C ASP A 179 -5.37 -12.16 2.34
N LEU A 180 -5.80 -12.33 3.60
CA LEU A 180 -6.51 -13.54 4.05
C LEU A 180 -7.82 -13.76 3.28
N HIS A 181 -8.57 -12.71 2.98
CA HIS A 181 -9.77 -12.77 2.16
C HIS A 181 -9.45 -13.15 0.71
N ARG A 182 -8.49 -12.45 0.10
CA ARG A 182 -8.09 -12.65 -1.30
C ARG A 182 -7.54 -14.06 -1.57
N LEU A 183 -6.71 -14.59 -0.68
CA LEU A 183 -6.06 -15.91 -0.79
C LEU A 183 -6.91 -17.05 -0.24
N GLY A 184 -8.02 -16.73 0.45
CA GLY A 184 -8.96 -17.70 0.97
C GLY A 184 -10.09 -18.03 -0.01
N PRO A 185 -11.22 -18.56 0.47
CA PRO A 185 -12.38 -18.88 -0.36
C PRO A 185 -13.15 -17.61 -0.82
N GLY A 186 -12.59 -16.42 -0.60
CA GLY A 186 -13.24 -15.13 -0.75
C GLY A 186 -13.17 -14.38 -2.07
N PRO A 187 -12.33 -14.70 -3.11
CA PRO A 187 -12.35 -13.94 -4.36
C PRO A 187 -13.76 -13.91 -4.96
N GLY A 188 -14.30 -12.69 -5.13
CA GLY A 188 -15.69 -12.51 -5.63
C GLY A 188 -16.79 -12.55 -4.56
N THR A 189 -16.46 -12.72 -3.27
CA THR A 189 -17.39 -12.61 -2.14
C THR A 189 -17.21 -11.30 -1.38
N PRO A 190 -18.21 -10.85 -0.56
CA PRO A 190 -18.09 -9.60 0.18
C PRO A 190 -16.96 -9.60 1.22
N PHE A 191 -16.23 -8.49 1.31
CA PHE A 191 -15.36 -8.16 2.44
C PHE A 191 -16.01 -7.02 3.22
N VAL A 192 -16.57 -7.33 4.39
CA VAL A 192 -17.24 -6.34 5.25
C VAL A 192 -16.33 -6.00 6.41
N ALA A 193 -15.93 -4.74 6.54
CA ALA A 193 -15.07 -4.25 7.60
C ALA A 193 -15.87 -3.40 8.60
N ILE A 194 -15.72 -3.69 9.89
CA ILE A 194 -16.26 -2.91 11.00
C ILE A 194 -15.10 -2.52 11.91
N ASN A 195 -14.96 -1.23 12.17
CA ASN A 195 -14.04 -0.73 13.19
C ASN A 195 -14.82 -0.45 14.47
N SER A 196 -14.57 -1.25 15.52
CA SER A 196 -15.29 -1.16 16.78
C SER A 196 -15.01 0.13 17.55
N ALA A 197 -13.82 0.71 17.40
CA ALA A 197 -13.44 1.97 18.04
C ALA A 197 -14.10 3.21 17.40
N ALA A 198 -14.56 3.10 16.15
CA ALA A 198 -15.17 4.22 15.42
C ALA A 198 -16.68 4.36 15.68
N LEU A 199 -17.31 3.38 16.34
CA LEU A 199 -18.74 3.32 16.58
C LEU A 199 -19.08 3.68 18.02
N PRO A 200 -20.13 4.49 18.27
CA PRO A 200 -20.71 4.62 19.59
C PRO A 200 -21.14 3.24 20.14
N GLU A 201 -20.92 2.98 21.42
CA GLU A 201 -21.24 1.70 22.06
C GLU A 201 -22.68 1.24 21.80
N SER A 202 -23.63 2.17 21.81
CA SER A 202 -25.06 1.92 21.54
C SER A 202 -25.36 1.47 20.11
N LEU A 203 -24.47 1.72 19.14
CA LEU A 203 -24.66 1.36 17.74
C LEU A 203 -23.87 0.09 17.33
N VAL A 204 -22.85 -0.28 18.07
CA VAL A 204 -21.99 -1.45 17.77
C VAL A 204 -22.81 -2.71 17.53
N GLU A 205 -23.73 -3.01 18.45
CA GLU A 205 -24.57 -4.21 18.35
C GLU A 205 -25.49 -4.15 17.09
N SER A 206 -26.06 -2.99 16.82
CA SER A 206 -26.92 -2.78 15.65
C SER A 206 -26.16 -2.94 14.33
N GLU A 207 -24.93 -2.42 14.24
CA GLU A 207 -24.08 -2.58 13.05
C GLU A 207 -23.62 -4.02 12.86
N LEU A 208 -23.28 -4.74 13.93
CA LEU A 208 -22.81 -6.13 13.84
C LEU A 208 -23.95 -7.11 13.55
N PHE A 209 -25.06 -7.03 14.30
CA PHE A 209 -26.10 -8.05 14.31
C PHE A 209 -27.37 -7.64 13.55
N GLY A 210 -27.50 -6.33 13.20
CA GLY A 210 -28.72 -5.78 12.61
C GLY A 210 -29.84 -5.55 13.64
N HIS A 211 -30.89 -4.89 13.21
CA HIS A 211 -32.06 -4.63 14.05
C HIS A 211 -33.38 -4.73 13.28
N GLU A 212 -34.43 -5.08 14.00
CA GLU A 212 -35.79 -4.97 13.53
C GLU A 212 -36.37 -3.59 13.85
N ARG A 213 -37.39 -3.17 13.12
CA ARG A 213 -38.11 -1.92 13.41
C ARG A 213 -38.62 -1.89 14.84
N GLY A 214 -38.32 -0.80 15.56
CA GLY A 214 -38.73 -0.63 16.95
C GLY A 214 -37.81 -1.28 17.99
N ALA A 215 -36.68 -1.85 17.62
CA ALA A 215 -35.73 -2.49 18.54
C ALA A 215 -35.14 -1.54 19.58
N PHE A 216 -35.02 -0.25 19.26
CA PHE A 216 -34.57 0.81 20.16
C PHE A 216 -35.12 2.17 19.71
N THR A 217 -34.95 3.21 20.52
CA THR A 217 -35.36 4.57 20.17
C THR A 217 -34.56 5.09 18.99
N GLY A 218 -35.24 5.25 17.82
CA GLY A 218 -34.61 5.61 16.54
C GLY A 218 -34.55 4.48 15.49
N ALA A 219 -34.93 3.26 15.83
CA ALA A 219 -35.03 2.13 14.89
C ALA A 219 -36.30 2.26 14.01
N ALA A 220 -36.31 3.22 13.09
CA ALA A 220 -37.49 3.49 12.23
C ALA A 220 -37.70 2.40 11.16
N THR A 221 -36.65 1.69 10.73
CA THR A 221 -36.68 0.66 9.69
C THR A 221 -35.89 -0.56 10.15
N THR A 222 -36.15 -1.73 9.56
CA THR A 222 -35.33 -2.93 9.72
C THR A 222 -34.02 -2.78 8.96
N ARG A 223 -32.88 -3.14 9.57
CA ARG A 223 -31.54 -3.08 8.93
C ARG A 223 -30.77 -4.39 9.10
N LYS A 224 -30.14 -4.85 8.01
CA LYS A 224 -29.22 -5.99 8.05
C LYS A 224 -27.95 -5.60 8.80
N GLY A 225 -27.41 -6.54 9.58
CA GLY A 225 -26.10 -6.40 10.23
C GLY A 225 -24.93 -6.81 9.34
N ALA A 226 -23.73 -6.57 9.83
CA ALA A 226 -22.49 -6.91 9.15
C ALA A 226 -22.34 -8.42 8.89
N PHE A 227 -22.80 -9.28 9.83
CA PHE A 227 -22.82 -10.73 9.65
C PHE A 227 -23.69 -11.17 8.46
N GLU A 228 -24.85 -10.55 8.28
CA GLU A 228 -25.73 -10.84 7.16
C GLU A 228 -25.14 -10.30 5.85
N SER A 229 -24.54 -9.10 5.89
CA SER A 229 -23.95 -8.42 4.72
C SER A 229 -22.69 -9.10 4.21
N ALA A 230 -21.95 -9.80 5.09
CA ALA A 230 -20.76 -10.53 4.73
C ALA A 230 -21.06 -11.86 3.99
N GLU A 231 -22.30 -12.34 4.04
CA GLU A 231 -22.77 -13.57 3.35
C GLU A 231 -21.79 -14.75 3.55
N ARG A 232 -21.17 -15.25 2.45
CA ARG A 232 -20.13 -16.29 2.45
C ARG A 232 -18.70 -15.74 2.41
N GLY A 233 -18.57 -14.41 2.51
CA GLY A 233 -17.30 -13.71 2.44
C GLY A 233 -16.58 -13.63 3.78
N THR A 234 -15.98 -12.47 4.02
CA THR A 234 -15.20 -12.22 5.25
C THR A 234 -15.79 -11.04 6.02
N LEU A 235 -16.05 -11.24 7.30
CA LEU A 235 -16.31 -10.17 8.26
C LEU A 235 -15.01 -9.84 8.99
N PHE A 236 -14.49 -8.64 8.75
CA PHE A 236 -13.31 -8.10 9.43
C PHE A 236 -13.73 -7.18 10.57
N LEU A 237 -13.32 -7.53 11.79
CA LEU A 237 -13.57 -6.78 13.02
C LEU A 237 -12.28 -6.11 13.47
N ASP A 238 -12.12 -4.82 13.13
CA ASP A 238 -10.95 -4.06 13.57
C ASP A 238 -11.17 -3.52 14.99
N GLU A 239 -10.08 -3.46 15.75
CA GLU A 239 -10.02 -3.06 17.17
C GLU A 239 -11.04 -3.82 18.04
N ILE A 240 -11.00 -5.17 17.94
CA ILE A 240 -11.92 -6.07 18.64
C ILE A 240 -11.89 -5.88 20.17
N GLY A 241 -10.76 -5.43 20.72
CA GLY A 241 -10.59 -5.13 22.14
C GLY A 241 -11.43 -3.95 22.65
N GLU A 242 -12.03 -3.17 21.74
CA GLU A 242 -12.92 -2.05 22.07
C GLU A 242 -14.41 -2.45 22.16
N LEU A 243 -14.74 -3.71 21.85
CA LEU A 243 -16.13 -4.17 21.92
C LEU A 243 -16.67 -4.15 23.35
N PRO A 244 -17.89 -3.64 23.57
CA PRO A 244 -18.57 -3.76 24.84
C PRO A 244 -18.81 -5.23 25.24
N LEU A 245 -18.80 -5.55 26.53
CA LEU A 245 -18.98 -6.92 27.02
C LEU A 245 -20.30 -7.56 26.54
N SER A 246 -21.36 -6.78 26.36
CA SER A 246 -22.65 -7.23 25.81
C SER A 246 -22.51 -7.71 24.35
N ALA A 247 -21.80 -6.95 23.53
CA ALA A 247 -21.51 -7.31 22.15
C ALA A 247 -20.57 -8.52 22.06
N GLN A 248 -19.57 -8.63 22.95
CA GLN A 248 -18.69 -9.79 23.06
C GLN A 248 -19.46 -11.08 23.34
N ALA A 249 -20.44 -11.06 24.24
CA ALA A 249 -21.27 -12.23 24.55
C ALA A 249 -22.12 -12.68 23.35
N LYS A 250 -22.68 -11.74 22.60
CA LYS A 250 -23.43 -12.04 21.36
C LYS A 250 -22.52 -12.54 20.24
N LEU A 251 -21.34 -11.95 20.09
CA LEU A 251 -20.34 -12.39 19.12
C LEU A 251 -19.93 -13.85 19.39
N LEU A 252 -19.67 -14.21 20.63
CA LEU A 252 -19.35 -15.59 21.01
C LEU A 252 -20.44 -16.56 20.53
N ARG A 253 -21.71 -16.25 20.82
CA ARG A 253 -22.83 -17.08 20.36
C ARG A 253 -22.86 -17.26 18.84
N VAL A 254 -22.64 -16.17 18.09
CA VAL A 254 -22.60 -16.25 16.61
C VAL A 254 -21.45 -17.14 16.12
N LEU A 255 -20.29 -17.07 16.78
CA LEU A 255 -19.12 -17.90 16.43
C LEU A 255 -19.33 -19.40 16.76
N GLU A 256 -20.13 -19.72 17.79
CA GLU A 256 -20.44 -21.08 18.21
C GLU A 256 -21.61 -21.68 17.41
N GLU A 257 -22.73 -20.95 17.35
CA GLU A 257 -23.97 -21.44 16.75
C GLU A 257 -24.06 -21.24 15.23
N ARG A 258 -23.18 -20.41 14.65
CA ARG A 258 -23.23 -20.01 13.23
C ARG A 258 -24.60 -19.43 12.84
N LYS A 259 -25.20 -18.69 13.74
CA LYS A 259 -26.48 -18.03 13.55
C LYS A 259 -26.46 -16.65 14.20
N VAL A 260 -27.16 -15.69 13.59
CA VAL A 260 -27.35 -14.35 14.13
C VAL A 260 -28.84 -14.09 14.32
N THR A 261 -29.19 -13.34 15.36
CA THR A 261 -30.53 -12.83 15.60
C THR A 261 -30.45 -11.31 15.68
N ARG A 262 -31.30 -10.61 14.92
CA ARG A 262 -31.36 -9.15 14.92
C ARG A 262 -31.85 -8.64 16.28
N LEU A 263 -31.41 -7.45 16.65
CA LEU A 263 -31.90 -6.78 17.86
C LEU A 263 -33.40 -6.56 17.76
N GLY A 264 -34.14 -6.87 18.82
CA GLY A 264 -35.61 -6.80 18.86
C GLY A 264 -36.33 -7.88 18.04
N GLY A 265 -35.60 -8.80 17.39
CA GLY A 265 -36.17 -9.89 16.60
C GLY A 265 -36.00 -11.25 17.28
N ASN A 266 -36.77 -12.24 16.81
CA ASN A 266 -36.68 -13.64 17.27
C ASN A 266 -36.25 -14.60 16.14
N ARG A 267 -36.09 -14.10 14.91
CA ARG A 267 -35.70 -14.91 13.76
C ARG A 267 -34.20 -15.14 13.76
N THR A 268 -33.78 -16.40 13.74
CA THR A 268 -32.39 -16.80 13.57
C THR A 268 -32.03 -16.87 12.08
N ILE A 269 -30.89 -16.31 11.71
CA ILE A 269 -30.37 -16.23 10.34
C ILE A 269 -29.04 -16.96 10.32
N PRO A 270 -28.79 -17.94 9.42
CA PRO A 270 -27.52 -18.63 9.34
C PRO A 270 -26.39 -17.69 8.91
N VAL A 271 -25.18 -17.90 9.48
CA VAL A 271 -23.97 -17.12 9.18
C VAL A 271 -22.92 -18.04 8.59
N GLU A 272 -22.55 -17.76 7.34
CA GLU A 272 -21.50 -18.51 6.64
C GLU A 272 -20.18 -17.70 6.55
N ALA A 273 -20.21 -16.41 6.94
CA ALA A 273 -19.07 -15.52 6.90
C ALA A 273 -17.89 -16.03 7.76
N ARG A 274 -16.68 -15.91 7.20
CA ARG A 274 -15.44 -16.08 7.97
C ARG A 274 -15.16 -14.84 8.80
N VAL A 275 -14.83 -15.03 10.08
CA VAL A 275 -14.48 -13.91 10.97
C VAL A 275 -12.97 -13.75 11.04
N VAL A 276 -12.50 -12.53 10.78
CA VAL A 276 -11.13 -12.09 11.00
C VAL A 276 -11.17 -10.90 11.95
N ALA A 277 -10.54 -11.05 13.12
CA ALA A 277 -10.49 -9.99 14.14
C ALA A 277 -9.09 -9.37 14.21
N ALA A 278 -9.00 -8.08 14.47
CA ALA A 278 -7.72 -7.38 14.66
C ALA A 278 -7.73 -6.53 15.93
N THR A 279 -6.56 -6.38 16.55
CA THR A 279 -6.39 -5.52 17.73
C THR A 279 -4.93 -5.04 17.87
N ASN A 280 -4.77 -3.87 18.48
CA ASN A 280 -3.49 -3.36 18.97
C ASN A 280 -3.32 -3.59 20.49
N ARG A 281 -4.36 -4.04 21.20
CA ARG A 281 -4.32 -4.30 22.64
C ARG A 281 -3.80 -5.70 22.94
N ASP A 282 -3.22 -5.86 24.12
CA ASP A 282 -2.94 -7.16 24.69
C ASP A 282 -4.25 -7.74 25.28
N LEU A 283 -4.87 -8.65 24.53
CA LEU A 283 -6.15 -9.24 24.94
C LEU A 283 -6.02 -10.13 26.19
N GLU A 284 -4.85 -10.70 26.48
CA GLU A 284 -4.64 -11.46 27.71
C GLU A 284 -4.67 -10.53 28.92
N ALA A 285 -4.04 -9.36 28.83
CA ALA A 285 -4.13 -8.32 29.84
C ALA A 285 -5.58 -7.78 29.99
N GLU A 286 -6.31 -7.60 28.85
CA GLU A 286 -7.71 -7.17 28.87
C GLU A 286 -8.62 -8.23 29.53
N VAL A 287 -8.35 -9.52 29.34
CA VAL A 287 -9.05 -10.63 30.02
C VAL A 287 -8.77 -10.59 31.51
N ALA A 288 -7.51 -10.46 31.92
CA ALA A 288 -7.14 -10.35 33.34
C ALA A 288 -7.79 -9.15 34.04
N ALA A 289 -7.98 -8.05 33.30
CA ALA A 289 -8.65 -6.84 33.78
C ALA A 289 -10.20 -6.90 33.72
N GLY A 290 -10.78 -8.00 33.24
CA GLY A 290 -12.25 -8.17 33.12
C GLY A 290 -12.90 -7.33 32.01
N ARG A 291 -12.14 -6.72 31.10
CA ARG A 291 -12.65 -5.93 29.97
C ARG A 291 -12.87 -6.76 28.71
N PHE A 292 -12.26 -7.93 28.62
CA PHE A 292 -12.49 -8.88 27.53
C PHE A 292 -12.85 -10.26 28.08
N ARG A 293 -13.78 -10.96 27.44
CA ARG A 293 -14.18 -12.30 27.87
C ARG A 293 -13.16 -13.35 27.48
N GLN A 294 -12.80 -14.21 28.41
CA GLN A 294 -11.84 -15.29 28.21
C GLN A 294 -12.33 -16.33 27.18
N ASP A 295 -13.61 -16.67 27.19
CA ASP A 295 -14.22 -17.62 26.25
C ASP A 295 -14.17 -17.11 24.81
N LEU A 296 -14.46 -15.85 24.61
CA LEU A 296 -14.35 -15.20 23.30
C LEU A 296 -12.88 -15.13 22.81
N TYR A 297 -11.94 -14.81 23.71
CA TYR A 297 -10.51 -14.81 23.36
C TYR A 297 -10.06 -16.15 22.81
N PHE A 298 -10.35 -17.27 23.48
CA PHE A 298 -9.99 -18.60 23.00
C PHE A 298 -10.70 -18.97 21.69
N ARG A 299 -11.92 -18.50 21.46
CA ARG A 299 -12.66 -18.75 20.23
C ARG A 299 -12.10 -17.98 19.04
N LEU A 300 -11.54 -16.79 19.24
CA LEU A 300 -10.92 -15.96 18.20
C LEU A 300 -9.46 -16.33 17.94
N SER A 301 -8.71 -16.74 18.97
CA SER A 301 -7.26 -16.98 18.91
C SER A 301 -6.87 -18.36 18.37
N VAL A 302 -7.75 -19.01 17.57
CA VAL A 302 -7.44 -20.31 16.92
C VAL A 302 -6.21 -20.19 16.01
N HIS A 303 -6.14 -19.10 15.24
CA HIS A 303 -4.96 -18.73 14.45
C HIS A 303 -4.59 -17.29 14.78
N VAL A 304 -3.36 -17.08 15.26
CA VAL A 304 -2.85 -15.75 15.61
C VAL A 304 -1.78 -15.35 14.60
N LEU A 305 -2.00 -14.21 13.92
CA LEU A 305 -1.02 -13.57 13.05
C LEU A 305 -0.51 -12.29 13.70
N ARG A 306 0.80 -12.17 13.86
CA ARG A 306 1.43 -10.98 14.43
C ARG A 306 2.04 -10.13 13.32
N VAL A 307 1.57 -8.89 13.21
CA VAL A 307 2.09 -7.92 12.22
C VAL A 307 3.28 -7.22 12.86
N PRO A 308 4.49 -7.33 12.29
CA PRO A 308 5.67 -6.70 12.85
C PRO A 308 5.55 -5.17 12.77
N PRO A 309 5.94 -4.42 13.81
CA PRO A 309 6.02 -2.96 13.74
C PRO A 309 7.10 -2.54 12.75
N LEU A 310 7.02 -1.30 12.25
CA LEU A 310 7.94 -0.82 11.21
C LEU A 310 9.41 -0.77 11.66
N ARG A 311 9.66 -0.53 12.96
CA ARG A 311 11.02 -0.55 13.53
C ARG A 311 11.71 -1.92 13.44
N ASP A 312 10.96 -3.02 13.36
CA ASP A 312 11.50 -4.39 13.22
C ASP A 312 11.70 -4.78 11.73
N ARG A 313 11.38 -3.89 10.80
CA ARG A 313 11.48 -4.06 9.35
C ARG A 313 11.91 -2.79 8.62
N LEU A 314 12.87 -2.07 9.18
CA LEU A 314 13.38 -0.81 8.60
C LEU A 314 13.93 -0.98 7.18
N SER A 315 14.37 -2.17 6.81
CA SER A 315 14.77 -2.52 5.44
C SER A 315 13.63 -2.36 4.42
N ASP A 316 12.36 -2.33 4.85
CA ASP A 316 11.22 -2.12 3.96
C ASP A 316 10.91 -0.62 3.74
N VAL A 317 11.50 0.30 4.56
CA VAL A 317 11.25 1.74 4.48
C VAL A 317 11.57 2.33 3.10
N PRO A 318 12.67 1.97 2.42
CA PRO A 318 12.97 2.49 1.09
C PRO A 318 11.88 2.17 0.04
N GLU A 319 11.41 0.93 0.02
CA GLU A 319 10.36 0.47 -0.89
C GLU A 319 9.03 1.14 -0.58
N LEU A 320 8.61 1.14 0.69
CA LEU A 320 7.39 1.78 1.17
C LEU A 320 7.39 3.29 0.87
N ALA A 321 8.52 3.97 1.15
CA ALA A 321 8.65 5.40 0.91
C ALA A 321 8.53 5.73 -0.59
N SER A 322 9.19 4.97 -1.45
CA SER A 322 9.12 5.16 -2.90
C SER A 322 7.69 4.95 -3.42
N ALA A 323 6.99 3.91 -2.95
CA ALA A 323 5.61 3.64 -3.32
C ALA A 323 4.66 4.77 -2.85
N PHE A 324 4.85 5.28 -1.63
CA PHE A 324 4.04 6.39 -1.11
C PHE A 324 4.30 7.69 -1.85
N VAL A 325 5.56 8.00 -2.20
CA VAL A 325 5.87 9.18 -3.02
C VAL A 325 5.14 9.11 -4.36
N ALA A 326 5.21 7.98 -5.05
CA ALA A 326 4.52 7.80 -6.33
C ALA A 326 2.99 7.95 -6.20
N ALA A 327 2.37 7.25 -5.26
CA ALA A 327 0.93 7.28 -5.03
C ALA A 327 0.42 8.66 -4.61
N ILE A 328 1.16 9.39 -3.77
CA ILE A 328 0.76 10.72 -3.29
C ILE A 328 0.94 11.76 -4.39
N CYS A 329 2.04 11.71 -5.16
CA CYS A 329 2.23 12.61 -6.30
C CYS A 329 1.11 12.44 -7.35
N GLU A 330 0.72 11.20 -7.65
CA GLU A 330 -0.41 10.91 -8.55
C GLU A 330 -1.74 11.47 -8.00
N ARG A 331 -2.04 11.21 -6.72
CA ARG A 331 -3.26 11.72 -6.05
C ARG A 331 -3.35 13.24 -6.07
N PHE A 332 -2.23 13.92 -5.85
CA PHE A 332 -2.16 15.39 -5.85
C PHE A 332 -2.01 16.00 -7.24
N ARG A 333 -1.83 15.17 -8.27
CA ARG A 333 -1.57 15.59 -9.65
C ARG A 333 -0.37 16.53 -9.75
N VAL A 334 0.67 16.26 -8.96
CA VAL A 334 1.95 16.97 -9.02
C VAL A 334 2.98 16.16 -9.78
N ARG A 335 4.04 16.81 -10.27
CA ARG A 335 5.14 16.12 -10.94
C ARG A 335 5.73 15.03 -10.05
N PRO A 336 6.13 13.87 -10.61
CA PRO A 336 6.77 12.82 -9.84
C PRO A 336 8.00 13.35 -9.10
N LYS A 337 8.09 13.05 -7.80
CA LYS A 337 9.20 13.45 -6.95
C LYS A 337 10.05 12.22 -6.58
N LYS A 338 11.30 12.44 -6.17
CA LYS A 338 12.22 11.40 -5.72
C LYS A 338 12.78 11.74 -4.33
N LEU A 339 12.95 10.74 -3.49
CA LEU A 339 13.65 10.89 -2.21
C LEU A 339 15.16 10.96 -2.46
N SER A 340 15.85 11.90 -1.80
CA SER A 340 17.32 11.91 -1.74
C SER A 340 17.81 10.82 -0.78
N GLY A 341 19.07 10.35 -0.96
CA GLY A 341 19.70 9.37 -0.07
C GLY A 341 19.69 9.83 1.38
N ASP A 342 20.10 11.07 1.63
CA ASP A 342 20.17 11.66 2.97
C ASP A 342 18.78 11.75 3.65
N ALA A 343 17.71 12.07 2.90
CA ALA A 343 16.36 12.08 3.43
C ALA A 343 15.89 10.66 3.79
N LEU A 344 16.27 9.67 2.97
CA LEU A 344 15.95 8.28 3.24
C LEU A 344 16.67 7.75 4.48
N GLU A 345 17.94 8.11 4.69
CA GLU A 345 18.70 7.76 5.90
C GLU A 345 18.03 8.30 7.16
N LEU A 346 17.54 9.54 7.14
CA LEU A 346 16.77 10.11 8.26
C LEU A 346 15.51 9.28 8.55
N LEU A 347 14.77 8.89 7.51
CA LEU A 347 13.57 8.04 7.66
C LEU A 347 13.91 6.66 8.21
N MET A 348 15.03 6.06 7.81
CA MET A 348 15.51 4.77 8.34
C MET A 348 16.03 4.87 9.78
N GLY A 349 16.48 6.04 10.22
CA GLY A 349 16.95 6.29 11.59
C GLY A 349 15.83 6.47 12.62
N TYR A 350 14.57 6.62 12.20
CA TYR A 350 13.45 6.86 13.08
C TYR A 350 12.82 5.56 13.60
N ASP A 351 12.20 5.58 14.78
CA ASP A 351 11.68 4.36 15.42
C ASP A 351 10.23 3.98 15.06
N TRP A 352 9.50 4.90 14.46
CA TRP A 352 8.11 4.70 13.99
C TRP A 352 7.14 4.23 15.08
N SER A 353 7.43 4.52 16.36
CA SER A 353 6.70 3.98 17.52
C SER A 353 5.27 4.50 17.65
N ARG A 354 4.96 5.67 17.10
CA ARG A 354 3.63 6.27 17.25
C ARG A 354 2.57 5.62 16.38
N ASN A 355 2.84 5.43 15.08
CA ASN A 355 1.83 4.98 14.12
C ASN A 355 2.41 4.21 12.92
N ASN A 356 3.60 3.68 13.02
CA ASN A 356 4.21 2.75 12.06
C ASN A 356 4.13 3.25 10.58
N VAL A 357 3.63 2.40 9.67
CA VAL A 357 3.52 2.69 8.22
C VAL A 357 2.57 3.86 7.93
N ARG A 358 1.53 4.06 8.76
CA ARG A 358 0.62 5.21 8.63
C ARG A 358 1.37 6.51 8.93
N GLU A 359 2.25 6.52 9.92
CA GLU A 359 3.11 7.67 10.22
C GLU A 359 4.08 7.96 9.09
N LEU A 360 4.76 6.94 8.54
CA LEU A 360 5.64 7.09 7.39
C LEU A 360 4.91 7.74 6.20
N ARG A 361 3.72 7.25 5.86
CA ARG A 361 2.90 7.82 4.78
C ARG A 361 2.57 9.30 5.02
N ASN A 362 2.16 9.65 6.25
CA ASN A 362 1.84 11.03 6.61
C ASN A 362 3.06 11.96 6.52
N ILE A 363 4.24 11.48 6.90
CA ILE A 363 5.49 12.23 6.81
C ILE A 363 5.86 12.48 5.35
N ILE A 364 5.78 11.47 4.50
CA ILE A 364 6.05 11.61 3.06
C ILE A 364 5.06 12.60 2.43
N GLU A 365 3.79 12.56 2.82
CA GLU A 365 2.79 13.53 2.35
C GLU A 365 3.18 14.97 2.72
N ARG A 366 3.61 15.21 3.97
CA ARG A 366 4.12 16.52 4.41
C ARG A 366 5.36 16.95 3.64
N MET A 367 6.30 16.04 3.41
CA MET A 367 7.51 16.31 2.61
C MET A 367 7.17 16.73 1.18
N ILE A 368 6.20 16.06 0.55
CA ILE A 368 5.76 16.39 -0.82
C ILE A 368 5.14 17.78 -0.89
N ILE A 369 4.34 18.16 0.13
CA ILE A 369 3.72 19.49 0.23
C ILE A 369 4.78 20.58 0.50
N ALA A 370 5.80 20.28 1.31
CA ALA A 370 6.85 21.25 1.65
C ALA A 370 7.89 21.46 0.54
N ALA A 371 7.98 20.54 -0.42
CA ALA A 371 8.99 20.59 -1.46
C ALA A 371 8.48 21.27 -2.73
N ASP A 372 9.08 22.39 -3.13
CA ASP A 372 8.77 23.07 -4.40
C ASP A 372 9.38 22.33 -5.62
N GLY A 373 10.49 21.59 -5.44
CA GLY A 373 11.22 20.88 -6.47
C GLY A 373 10.83 19.40 -6.64
N GLU A 374 11.54 18.71 -7.53
CA GLU A 374 11.32 17.29 -7.83
C GLU A 374 12.05 16.35 -6.87
N VAL A 375 12.89 16.87 -5.96
CA VAL A 375 13.69 16.08 -5.02
C VAL A 375 13.28 16.40 -3.58
N LEU A 376 12.89 15.37 -2.84
CA LEU A 376 12.60 15.43 -1.41
C LEU A 376 13.92 15.31 -0.63
N ARG A 377 14.32 16.40 0.03
CA ARG A 377 15.59 16.52 0.74
C ARG A 377 15.39 16.48 2.26
N PRO A 378 16.46 16.37 3.08
CA PRO A 378 16.41 16.42 4.54
C PRO A 378 15.64 17.62 5.11
N GLU A 379 15.76 18.79 4.49
CA GLU A 379 15.07 20.02 4.87
C GLU A 379 13.54 19.93 4.83
N HIS A 380 12.98 19.00 4.04
CA HIS A 380 11.54 18.74 3.96
C HIS A 380 11.06 17.70 5.00
N VAL A 381 11.98 17.03 5.68
CA VAL A 381 11.64 16.10 6.77
C VAL A 381 11.24 16.92 8.02
N PRO A 382 10.12 16.59 8.69
CA PRO A 382 9.71 17.29 9.91
C PRO A 382 10.83 17.33 10.97
N VAL A 383 10.97 18.47 11.65
CA VAL A 383 12.06 18.73 12.60
C VAL A 383 12.10 17.68 13.73
N GLU A 384 10.94 17.20 14.16
CA GLU A 384 10.83 16.18 15.21
C GLU A 384 11.53 14.86 14.84
N LEU A 385 11.55 14.49 13.54
CA LEU A 385 12.30 13.32 13.07
C LEU A 385 13.77 13.59 12.95
N GLN A 386 14.15 14.81 12.51
CA GLN A 386 15.56 15.19 12.39
C GLN A 386 16.26 15.16 13.74
N GLU A 387 15.61 15.66 14.79
CA GLU A 387 16.16 15.65 16.16
C GLU A 387 16.33 14.23 16.72
N GLN A 388 15.34 13.35 16.54
CA GLN A 388 15.41 11.96 17.02
C GLN A 388 16.42 11.12 16.24
N SER A 389 16.51 11.28 14.92
CA SER A 389 17.51 10.60 14.11
C SER A 389 18.92 11.05 14.46
N GLN A 390 19.12 12.34 14.71
CA GLN A 390 20.41 12.88 15.15
C GLN A 390 20.79 12.43 16.59
N ALA A 391 19.80 12.25 17.47
CA ALA A 391 20.04 11.73 18.81
C ALA A 391 20.51 10.26 18.80
N ARG A 392 20.09 9.47 17.81
CA ARG A 392 20.57 8.08 17.61
C ARG A 392 21.90 7.99 16.89
N VAL A 393 22.21 8.92 15.97
CA VAL A 393 23.47 8.96 15.23
C VAL A 393 24.57 9.66 16.03
N ARG A 394 24.21 10.51 16.99
CA ARG A 394 25.18 10.99 17.99
C ARG A 394 25.37 9.86 19.00
N PRO A 395 26.55 9.19 19.04
CA PRO A 395 26.99 8.63 20.29
C PRO A 395 26.92 9.80 21.27
N SER A 396 26.16 9.63 22.36
CA SER A 396 26.01 10.65 23.39
C SER A 396 27.38 11.26 23.65
N SER A 397 27.65 12.44 23.05
CA SER A 397 28.85 13.24 23.27
C SER A 397 28.67 14.01 24.59
N GLY A 398 28.39 13.28 25.64
CA GLY A 398 28.65 13.61 26.99
C GLY A 398 29.66 12.58 27.42
N ASP A 399 30.94 13.00 27.48
CA ASP A 399 32.05 12.47 28.24
C ASP A 399 31.88 11.03 28.80
N ARG A 400 31.47 10.04 27.99
CA ARG A 400 31.55 8.64 28.33
C ARG A 400 32.81 8.13 27.66
N ASP A 401 33.90 8.17 28.42
CA ASP A 401 35.13 7.48 28.12
C ASP A 401 34.84 6.07 27.61
N PHE A 402 35.56 5.60 26.60
CA PHE A 402 35.48 4.21 26.08
C PHE A 402 35.49 3.19 27.22
N HIS A 403 36.17 3.46 28.32
CA HIS A 403 36.15 2.64 29.52
C HIS A 403 34.79 2.58 30.22
N ALA A 404 34.02 3.65 30.22
CA ALA A 404 32.66 3.68 30.81
C ALA A 404 31.66 2.89 29.96
N LEU A 405 31.70 3.01 28.61
CA LEU A 405 30.88 2.24 27.67
C LEU A 405 31.24 0.75 27.73
N LYS A 406 32.52 0.39 27.82
CA LYS A 406 32.94 -0.98 27.98
C LYS A 406 32.48 -1.58 29.29
N ALA A 407 32.58 -0.83 30.40
CA ALA A 407 32.12 -1.26 31.71
C ALA A 407 30.59 -1.50 31.76
N GLU A 408 29.78 -0.65 31.09
CA GLU A 408 28.33 -0.82 31.02
C GLU A 408 27.94 -2.04 30.18
N ALA A 409 28.56 -2.25 29.02
CA ALA A 409 28.37 -3.44 28.19
C ALA A 409 28.74 -4.72 28.94
N GLU A 410 29.89 -4.72 29.62
CA GLU A 410 30.38 -5.82 30.45
C GLU A 410 29.43 -6.10 31.61
N ARG A 411 28.88 -5.06 32.25
CA ARG A 411 27.84 -5.17 33.30
C ARG A 411 26.59 -5.86 32.80
N GLN A 412 26.03 -5.45 31.67
CA GLN A 412 24.81 -6.04 31.10
C GLN A 412 25.00 -7.51 30.72
N ILE A 413 26.14 -7.87 30.11
CA ILE A 413 26.48 -9.26 29.76
C ILE A 413 26.56 -10.14 31.01
N VAL A 414 27.24 -9.65 32.06
CA VAL A 414 27.43 -10.42 33.30
C VAL A 414 26.12 -10.57 34.08
N ILE A 415 25.28 -9.52 34.17
CA ILE A 415 23.96 -9.59 34.82
C ILE A 415 23.07 -10.61 34.09
N ALA A 416 22.97 -10.53 32.78
CA ALA A 416 22.14 -11.44 31.99
C ALA A 416 22.60 -12.91 32.14
N ALA A 417 23.88 -13.17 32.26
CA ALA A 417 24.41 -14.51 32.50
C ALA A 417 24.19 -14.98 33.97
N LEU A 418 24.27 -14.08 34.95
CA LEU A 418 23.96 -14.38 36.36
C LEU A 418 22.48 -14.72 36.53
N GLU A 419 21.58 -13.97 35.94
CA GLU A 419 20.14 -14.22 35.98
C GLU A 419 19.76 -15.56 35.34
N ARG A 420 20.34 -15.90 34.19
CA ARG A 420 20.12 -17.21 33.53
C ARG A 420 20.64 -18.40 34.33
N ASN A 421 21.64 -18.20 35.18
CA ASN A 421 22.23 -19.23 36.00
C ASN A 421 21.82 -19.14 37.49
N ASP A 422 20.70 -18.49 37.82
CA ASP A 422 20.19 -18.32 39.18
C ASP A 422 21.26 -17.77 40.16
N TRP A 423 22.14 -16.88 39.67
CA TRP A 423 23.27 -16.30 40.41
C TRP A 423 24.32 -17.33 40.82
N HIS A 424 24.41 -18.46 40.12
CA HIS A 424 25.42 -19.50 40.41
C HIS A 424 26.73 -19.17 39.69
N ILE A 425 27.71 -18.67 40.47
CA ILE A 425 28.97 -18.07 39.99
C ILE A 425 29.76 -19.01 39.08
N THR A 426 29.87 -20.30 39.45
CA THR A 426 30.60 -21.29 38.67
C THR A 426 30.01 -21.51 37.29
N ARG A 427 28.69 -21.71 37.20
CA ARG A 427 27.99 -21.87 35.92
C ARG A 427 28.05 -20.63 35.06
N THR A 428 27.96 -19.45 35.67
CA THR A 428 28.14 -18.18 34.98
C THR A 428 29.52 -18.00 34.42
N ALA A 429 30.56 -18.46 35.14
CA ALA A 429 31.96 -18.45 34.65
C ALA A 429 32.13 -19.33 33.41
N ASP A 430 31.57 -20.55 33.47
CA ASP A 430 31.62 -21.52 32.37
C ASP A 430 30.88 -21.00 31.13
N GLU A 431 29.68 -20.43 31.31
CA GLU A 431 28.89 -19.83 30.21
C GLU A 431 29.62 -18.64 29.53
N LEU A 432 30.28 -17.82 30.31
CA LEU A 432 31.01 -16.66 29.79
C LEU A 432 32.45 -17.00 29.31
N GLY A 433 32.86 -18.27 29.35
CA GLY A 433 34.19 -18.72 28.92
C GLY A 433 35.31 -18.13 29.75
N LEU A 434 35.09 -17.84 31.03
CA LEU A 434 36.09 -17.26 31.92
C LEU A 434 36.96 -18.36 32.54
N ALA A 435 38.29 -18.15 32.50
CA ALA A 435 39.30 -19.19 32.79
C ALA A 435 39.32 -19.70 34.23
N ASP A 436 38.74 -18.97 35.19
CA ASP A 436 38.62 -19.39 36.60
C ASP A 436 37.40 -18.77 37.29
N HIS A 437 36.94 -19.37 38.40
CA HIS A 437 35.83 -18.91 39.22
C HIS A 437 36.09 -17.59 39.97
N ALA A 438 37.33 -17.13 40.03
CA ALA A 438 37.68 -15.86 40.65
C ALA A 438 37.43 -14.66 39.72
N SER A 439 37.38 -14.90 38.40
CA SER A 439 37.15 -13.86 37.39
C SER A 439 35.76 -13.23 37.47
N PRO A 440 34.61 -13.97 37.55
CA PRO A 440 33.29 -13.40 37.77
C PRO A 440 33.19 -12.60 39.07
N LEU A 441 33.75 -13.09 40.17
CA LEU A 441 33.77 -12.41 41.47
C LEU A 441 34.53 -11.07 41.42
N LYS A 442 35.65 -11.01 40.68
CA LYS A 442 36.40 -9.77 40.47
C LYS A 442 35.61 -8.78 39.64
N ILE A 443 34.91 -9.25 38.58
CA ILE A 443 34.07 -8.43 37.75
C ILE A 443 32.86 -7.90 38.54
N MET A 444 32.19 -8.76 39.33
CA MET A 444 31.06 -8.37 40.18
C MET A 444 31.46 -7.31 41.21
N ARG A 445 32.65 -7.46 41.86
CA ARG A 445 33.16 -6.45 42.80
C ARG A 445 33.53 -5.14 42.11
N ARG A 446 34.12 -5.20 40.92
CA ARG A 446 34.48 -4.01 40.14
C ARG A 446 33.22 -3.23 39.68
N LEU A 447 32.16 -3.96 39.37
CA LEU A 447 30.88 -3.39 38.86
C LEU A 447 29.82 -3.20 39.94
N ASP A 448 30.13 -3.45 41.21
CA ASP A 448 29.25 -3.39 42.41
C ASP A 448 27.93 -4.13 42.24
N LEU A 449 28.00 -5.36 41.69
CA LEU A 449 26.82 -6.22 41.45
C LEU A 449 26.56 -7.05 42.72
N LYS A 450 25.31 -6.96 43.24
CA LYS A 450 24.83 -7.75 44.38
C LYS A 450 23.51 -8.39 43.98
N LYS A 451 23.24 -9.58 44.50
CA LYS A 451 21.90 -10.19 44.40
C LYS A 451 20.99 -9.41 45.36
N GLU A 452 19.92 -8.80 44.82
CA GLU A 452 18.84 -8.26 45.64
C GLU A 452 18.04 -9.34 46.34
#